data_659be68134bafa19880b3454bb727e7e
#
_entry.id   659be68134bafa19880b3454bb727e7e
#
_cell.length_a   1.000
_cell.length_b   1.000
_cell.length_c   1.000
_cell.angle_alpha   90.00
_cell.angle_beta   90.00
_cell.angle_gamma   90.00
#
_symmetry.space_group_name_H-M   'P 1'
#
loop_
_entity.id
_entity.type
_entity.pdbx_description
1 polymer ?
#
loop_
_entity_poly.entity_id
_entity_poly.type
_entity_poly.pdbx_seq_one_letter_code
_entity_poly.pdbx_strand_id
1 'polypeptide(L)'
;MREPKRILFVSQQIFPYLDEETPIRLQNRQLPEYFQSHGFETRTFMPKFGEINERRNQLHEVIRLSGINLIISSTDHPLLIKVASIQSARIQIYFIDNDDYFHRRKGVVDANAVEYKDNDERTIFFARGVLETVKKL
;
A
#
# COMPACT_ATOMS: atom_id res chain seq x y z
N MET A 1 -11.06 23.84 19.49
CA MET A 1 -10.09 23.38 18.47
C MET A 1 -10.81 22.54 17.43
N ARG A 2 -10.53 22.81 16.19
CA ARG A 2 -11.04 21.94 15.11
C ARG A 2 -10.20 20.68 15.02
N GLU A 3 -10.85 19.54 14.87
CA GLU A 3 -10.14 18.32 14.52
C GLU A 3 -9.44 18.50 13.16
N PRO A 4 -8.22 17.96 12.98
CA PRO A 4 -7.56 18.03 11.69
C PRO A 4 -8.40 17.27 10.63
N LYS A 5 -8.45 17.80 9.43
CA LYS A 5 -9.05 17.06 8.31
C LYS A 5 -8.19 15.87 7.97
N ARG A 6 -8.84 14.77 7.64
CA ARG A 6 -8.19 13.50 7.30
C ARG A 6 -8.31 13.23 5.82
N ILE A 7 -7.21 12.84 5.20
CA ILE A 7 -7.17 12.52 3.78
C ILE A 7 -6.58 11.13 3.63
N LEU A 8 -7.25 10.31 2.85
CA LEU A 8 -6.80 8.97 2.48
C LEU A 8 -6.28 9.01 1.06
N PHE A 9 -5.02 8.62 0.88
CA PHE A 9 -4.40 8.47 -0.43
C PHE A 9 -4.24 6.98 -0.73
N VAL A 10 -4.74 6.55 -1.86
CA VAL A 10 -4.66 5.16 -2.30
C VAL A 10 -4.10 5.14 -3.72
N SER A 11 -2.97 4.46 -3.91
CA SER A 11 -2.37 4.35 -5.23
C SER A 11 -1.60 3.05 -5.36
N GLN A 12 -1.25 2.69 -6.60
CA GLN A 12 -0.45 1.48 -6.86
C GLN A 12 1.04 1.79 -7.01
N GLN A 13 1.42 3.05 -7.14
CA GLN A 13 2.78 3.46 -7.47
C GLN A 13 3.19 4.66 -6.64
N ILE A 14 4.19 4.49 -5.80
CA ILE A 14 4.74 5.58 -4.97
C ILE A 14 6.27 5.49 -5.01
N PHE A 15 6.93 6.59 -5.34
CA PHE A 15 8.38 6.72 -5.20
C PHE A 15 8.74 6.82 -3.70
N PRO A 16 9.76 6.18 -3.17
CA PRO A 16 10.85 5.44 -3.86
C PRO A 16 10.69 3.92 -3.87
N TYR A 17 9.51 3.38 -3.62
CA TYR A 17 9.34 1.94 -3.39
C TYR A 17 9.39 1.10 -4.67
N LEU A 18 9.21 1.72 -5.83
CA LEU A 18 9.35 1.05 -7.11
C LEU A 18 10.62 1.59 -7.81
N ASP A 19 11.23 0.75 -8.65
CA ASP A 19 12.58 0.99 -9.16
C ASP A 19 12.76 2.27 -9.96
N GLU A 20 11.78 2.64 -10.79
CA GLU A 20 11.89 3.82 -11.63
C GLU A 20 11.17 5.01 -11.02
N GLU A 21 11.83 6.17 -11.06
CA GLU A 21 11.17 7.43 -10.76
C GLU A 21 10.38 7.87 -11.99
N THR A 22 9.05 7.91 -11.86
CA THR A 22 8.16 8.42 -12.90
C THR A 22 7.37 9.60 -12.36
N PRO A 23 6.82 10.48 -13.22
CA PRO A 23 6.02 11.61 -12.75
C PRO A 23 4.87 11.21 -11.84
N ILE A 24 4.17 10.12 -12.16
CA ILE A 24 3.05 9.66 -11.34
C ILE A 24 3.51 9.12 -9.97
N ARG A 25 4.62 8.40 -9.94
CA ARG A 25 5.18 7.87 -8.68
C ARG A 25 5.65 8.99 -7.78
N LEU A 26 6.28 10.00 -8.34
CA LEU A 26 6.73 11.16 -7.60
C LEU A 26 5.55 11.99 -7.10
N GLN A 27 4.54 12.21 -7.92
CA GLN A 27 3.33 12.93 -7.53
C GLN A 27 2.62 12.23 -6.37
N ASN A 28 2.52 10.91 -6.42
CA ASN A 28 1.88 10.12 -5.37
C ASN A 28 2.61 10.18 -4.03
N ARG A 29 3.88 10.55 -4.03
CA ARG A 29 4.63 10.85 -2.82
C ARG A 29 4.44 12.32 -2.41
N GLN A 30 4.51 13.23 -3.36
CA GLN A 30 4.49 14.67 -3.07
C GLN A 30 3.15 15.16 -2.55
N LEU A 31 2.03 14.61 -3.04
CA LEU A 31 0.69 15.04 -2.60
C LEU A 31 0.45 14.75 -1.12
N PRO A 32 0.67 13.53 -0.61
CA PRO A 32 0.54 13.30 0.83
C PRO A 32 1.46 14.17 1.67
N GLU A 33 2.69 14.37 1.22
CA GLU A 33 3.67 15.22 1.89
C GLU A 33 3.17 16.66 1.99
N TYR A 34 2.65 17.20 0.88
CA TYR A 34 2.11 18.55 0.84
C TYR A 34 0.97 18.73 1.85
N PHE A 35 -0.02 17.84 1.82
CA PHE A 35 -1.16 17.95 2.73
C PHE A 35 -0.76 17.75 4.19
N GLN A 36 0.14 16.81 4.46
CA GLN A 36 0.64 16.61 5.81
C GLN A 36 1.32 17.86 6.35
N SER A 37 2.13 18.54 5.52
CA SER A 37 2.82 19.77 5.91
C SER A 37 1.88 20.96 6.11
N HIS A 38 0.65 20.87 5.60
CA HIS A 38 -0.38 21.92 5.72
C HIS A 38 -1.44 21.59 6.79
N GLY A 39 -1.13 20.69 7.72
CA GLY A 39 -1.99 20.42 8.86
C GLY A 39 -3.06 19.36 8.65
N PHE A 40 -3.05 18.65 7.52
CA PHE A 40 -3.96 17.54 7.31
C PHE A 40 -3.35 16.26 7.87
N GLU A 41 -4.18 15.41 8.46
CA GLU A 41 -3.78 14.07 8.84
C GLU A 41 -3.93 13.15 7.63
N THR A 42 -2.84 12.56 7.15
CA THR A 42 -2.87 11.72 5.96
C THR A 42 -2.61 10.25 6.29
N ARG A 43 -3.21 9.37 5.52
CA ARG A 43 -2.91 7.94 5.48
C ARG A 43 -2.73 7.57 4.02
N THR A 44 -1.65 6.89 3.72
CA THR A 44 -1.28 6.56 2.34
C THR A 44 -1.11 5.05 2.22
N PHE A 45 -1.69 4.47 1.18
CA PHE A 45 -1.72 3.03 0.97
C PHE A 45 -1.23 2.67 -0.42
N MET A 46 -0.50 1.56 -0.52
CA MET A 46 -0.18 0.92 -1.79
C MET A 46 -0.09 -0.59 -1.62
N PRO A 47 -0.19 -1.37 -2.72
CA PRO A 47 0.03 -2.81 -2.65
C PRO A 47 1.51 -3.11 -2.38
N LYS A 48 1.76 -4.16 -1.61
CA LYS A 48 3.13 -4.65 -1.37
C LYS A 48 3.55 -5.57 -2.52
N PHE A 49 3.80 -5.00 -3.69
CA PHE A 49 4.29 -5.78 -4.82
C PHE A 49 5.61 -6.51 -4.46
N GLY A 50 5.79 -7.71 -5.03
CA GLY A 50 6.92 -8.57 -4.69
C GLY A 50 8.30 -7.99 -5.00
N GLU A 51 8.37 -6.99 -5.90
CA GLU A 51 9.61 -6.30 -6.21
C GLU A 51 10.07 -5.33 -5.12
N ILE A 52 9.17 -4.95 -4.20
CA ILE A 52 9.50 -4.01 -3.13
C ILE A 52 10.35 -4.74 -2.09
N ASN A 53 11.58 -4.27 -1.92
CA ASN A 53 12.51 -4.83 -0.94
C ASN A 53 12.15 -4.31 0.46
N GLU A 54 11.64 -5.20 1.29
CA GLU A 54 11.17 -4.84 2.64
C GLU A 54 12.30 -4.39 3.56
N ARG A 55 13.43 -5.06 3.47
CA ARG A 55 14.58 -4.75 4.31
C ARG A 55 15.21 -3.41 3.93
N ARG A 56 15.43 -3.18 2.64
CA ARG A 56 16.00 -1.95 2.12
C ARG A 56 15.14 -0.74 2.42
N ASN A 57 13.83 -0.90 2.33
CA ASN A 57 12.87 0.17 2.56
C ASN A 57 12.36 0.23 3.99
N GLN A 58 12.88 -0.62 4.86
CA GLN A 58 12.55 -0.65 6.28
C GLN A 58 11.04 -0.80 6.54
N LEU A 59 10.43 -1.77 5.85
CA LEU A 59 9.05 -2.12 6.10
C LEU A 59 8.95 -2.96 7.36
N HIS A 60 7.95 -2.66 8.19
CA HIS A 60 7.66 -3.39 9.42
C HIS A 60 6.21 -3.88 9.39
N GLU A 61 6.00 -5.14 9.77
CA GLU A 61 4.64 -5.65 9.90
C GLU A 61 3.95 -5.00 11.09
N VAL A 62 2.71 -4.56 10.88
CA VAL A 62 1.88 -4.02 11.94
C VAL A 62 0.94 -5.11 12.43
N ILE A 63 1.36 -5.83 13.45
CA ILE A 63 0.68 -7.04 13.94
C ILE A 63 -0.76 -6.75 14.36
N ARG A 64 -1.02 -5.65 15.04
CA ARG A 64 -2.37 -5.29 15.49
C ARG A 64 -3.37 -5.04 14.35
N LEU A 65 -2.87 -4.76 13.15
CA LEU A 65 -3.70 -4.52 11.96
C LEU A 65 -3.76 -5.74 11.05
N SER A 66 -2.91 -6.72 11.27
CA SER A 66 -2.74 -7.89 10.41
C SER A 66 -3.55 -9.09 10.93
N GLY A 67 -3.74 -10.09 10.06
CA GLY A 67 -4.30 -11.37 10.44
C GLY A 67 -5.79 -11.55 10.16
N ILE A 68 -6.49 -10.51 9.70
CA ILE A 68 -7.87 -10.66 9.26
C ILE A 68 -7.89 -11.45 7.95
N ASN A 69 -8.73 -12.48 7.86
CA ASN A 69 -8.91 -13.20 6.61
C ASN A 69 -9.94 -12.48 5.75
N LEU A 70 -9.54 -12.16 4.51
CA LEU A 70 -10.45 -11.65 3.50
C LEU A 70 -10.86 -12.79 2.58
N ILE A 71 -12.16 -12.99 2.42
CA ILE A 71 -12.68 -14.03 1.53
C ILE A 71 -12.81 -13.46 0.13
N ILE A 72 -12.04 -14.02 -0.80
CA ILE A 72 -12.08 -13.66 -2.21
C ILE A 72 -12.32 -14.95 -3.00
N SER A 73 -13.35 -14.97 -3.84
CA SER A 73 -13.71 -16.13 -4.65
C SER A 73 -13.80 -17.43 -3.82
N SER A 74 -14.43 -17.35 -2.64
CA SER A 74 -14.66 -18.47 -1.72
C SER A 74 -13.40 -19.02 -1.03
N THR A 75 -12.27 -18.33 -1.12
CA THR A 75 -11.05 -18.72 -0.40
C THR A 75 -10.60 -17.63 0.56
N ASP A 76 -9.98 -18.06 1.66
CA ASP A 76 -9.47 -17.16 2.69
C ASP A 76 -8.07 -16.67 2.32
N HIS A 77 -7.86 -15.36 2.46
CA HIS A 77 -6.56 -14.74 2.24
C HIS A 77 -6.22 -13.86 3.44
N PRO A 78 -5.17 -14.19 4.20
CA PRO A 78 -4.77 -13.37 5.34
C PRO A 78 -4.30 -11.98 4.90
N LEU A 79 -4.84 -10.96 5.52
CA LEU A 79 -4.42 -9.58 5.30
C LEU A 79 -3.20 -9.28 6.17
N LEU A 80 -2.08 -8.95 5.53
CA LEU A 80 -0.87 -8.51 6.19
C LEU A 80 -0.68 -7.02 5.92
N ILE A 81 -0.42 -6.26 6.97
CA ILE A 81 -0.20 -4.82 6.86
C ILE A 81 1.24 -4.53 7.26
N LYS A 82 1.96 -3.88 6.36
CA LYS A 82 3.33 -3.41 6.61
C LYS A 82 3.36 -1.91 6.49
N VAL A 83 4.28 -1.27 7.18
CA VAL A 83 4.40 0.18 7.19
C VAL A 83 5.85 0.59 6.97
N ALA A 84 6.04 1.66 6.20
CA ALA A 84 7.31 2.35 6.11
C ALA A 84 7.09 3.83 6.36
N SER A 85 8.07 4.47 6.99
CA SER A 85 8.01 5.90 7.31
C SER A 85 8.97 6.66 6.41
N ILE A 86 8.49 7.75 5.81
CA ILE A 86 9.34 8.73 5.17
C ILE A 86 9.54 9.86 6.19
N GLN A 87 10.62 9.78 6.94
CA GLN A 87 10.83 10.63 8.12
C GLN A 87 10.94 12.11 7.76
N SER A 88 11.62 12.42 6.66
CA SER A 88 11.77 13.81 6.21
C SER A 88 10.45 14.49 5.90
N ALA A 89 9.46 13.74 5.46
CA ALA A 89 8.13 14.24 5.12
C ALA A 89 7.10 13.98 6.21
N ARG A 90 7.47 13.24 7.26
CA ARG A 90 6.58 12.82 8.36
C ARG A 90 5.33 12.08 7.89
N ILE A 91 5.47 11.29 6.83
CA ILE A 91 4.37 10.47 6.32
C ILE A 91 4.67 9.00 6.51
N GLN A 92 3.61 8.22 6.65
CA GLN A 92 3.69 6.76 6.72
C GLN A 92 2.96 6.16 5.53
N ILE A 93 3.58 5.15 4.93
CA ILE A 93 3.00 4.40 3.83
C ILE A 93 2.61 3.02 4.36
N TYR A 94 1.35 2.67 4.21
CA TYR A 94 0.82 1.36 4.57
C TYR A 94 0.77 0.48 3.33
N PHE A 95 1.34 -0.71 3.45
CA PHE A 95 1.39 -1.69 2.37
C PHE A 95 0.40 -2.81 2.66
N ILE A 96 -0.48 -3.05 1.72
CA ILE A 96 -1.41 -4.18 1.76
C ILE A 96 -0.68 -5.38 1.17
N ASP A 97 -0.52 -6.43 1.96
CA ASP A 97 0.26 -7.60 1.56
C ASP A 97 -0.52 -8.90 1.77
N ASN A 98 -0.17 -9.89 0.97
CA ASN A 98 -0.67 -11.25 1.06
C ASN A 98 0.26 -12.14 0.23
N ASP A 99 0.62 -13.30 0.75
CA ASP A 99 1.57 -14.19 0.08
C ASP A 99 1.05 -14.70 -1.26
N ASP A 100 -0.25 -14.98 -1.36
CA ASP A 100 -0.83 -15.51 -2.60
C ASP A 100 -0.86 -14.49 -3.73
N TYR A 101 -1.18 -13.23 -3.41
CA TYR A 101 -1.42 -12.20 -4.41
C TYR A 101 -0.22 -11.32 -4.74
N PHE A 102 0.69 -11.13 -3.79
CA PHE A 102 1.76 -10.14 -3.97
C PHE A 102 3.17 -10.72 -3.87
N HIS A 103 3.34 -11.81 -3.17
CA HIS A 103 4.66 -12.42 -3.03
C HIS A 103 5.18 -12.90 -4.39
N ARG A 104 6.39 -12.47 -4.78
CA ARG A 104 7.04 -12.78 -6.07
C ARG A 104 6.37 -12.20 -7.32
N ARG A 105 5.34 -11.37 -7.18
CA ARG A 105 4.68 -10.74 -8.34
C ARG A 105 5.03 -9.27 -8.43
N LYS A 106 5.57 -8.86 -9.57
CA LYS A 106 5.98 -7.49 -9.84
C LYS A 106 4.84 -6.72 -10.51
N GLY A 107 4.13 -5.89 -9.78
CA GLY A 107 3.04 -5.11 -10.35
C GLY A 107 1.92 -5.96 -10.93
N VAL A 108 1.43 -5.63 -12.11
CA VAL A 108 0.25 -6.25 -12.73
C VAL A 108 0.57 -7.11 -13.95
N VAL A 109 1.83 -7.15 -14.38
CA VAL A 109 2.28 -7.97 -15.50
C VAL A 109 3.50 -8.80 -15.09
N ASP A 110 3.67 -9.96 -15.74
CA ASP A 110 4.83 -10.81 -15.53
C ASP A 110 6.06 -10.34 -16.30
N ALA A 111 7.14 -11.11 -16.27
CA ALA A 111 8.39 -10.78 -16.96
C ALA A 111 8.23 -10.68 -18.50
N ASN A 112 7.19 -11.27 -19.06
CA ASN A 112 6.88 -11.24 -20.49
C ASN A 112 5.84 -10.17 -20.84
N ALA A 113 5.55 -9.24 -19.94
CA ALA A 113 4.54 -8.19 -20.08
C ALA A 113 3.11 -8.73 -20.26
N VAL A 114 2.84 -9.93 -19.75
CA VAL A 114 1.51 -10.54 -19.75
C VAL A 114 0.84 -10.31 -18.41
N GLU A 115 -0.39 -9.83 -18.41
CA GLU A 115 -1.17 -9.60 -17.20
C GLU A 115 -1.38 -10.89 -16.42
N TYR A 116 -1.27 -10.82 -15.09
CA TYR A 116 -1.61 -11.95 -14.23
C TYR A 116 -3.10 -12.25 -14.32
N LYS A 117 -3.45 -13.53 -14.37
CA LYS A 117 -4.86 -13.97 -14.54
C LYS A 117 -5.75 -13.57 -13.37
N ASP A 118 -5.18 -13.40 -12.18
CA ASP A 118 -5.90 -13.04 -10.97
C ASP A 118 -5.81 -11.56 -10.60
N ASN A 119 -5.47 -10.69 -11.56
CA ASN A 119 -5.38 -9.24 -11.28
C ASN A 119 -6.68 -8.65 -10.75
N ASP A 120 -7.83 -9.15 -11.19
CA ASP A 120 -9.12 -8.75 -10.65
C ASP A 120 -9.24 -9.06 -9.16
N GLU A 121 -8.89 -10.26 -8.75
CA GLU A 121 -8.90 -10.68 -7.34
C GLU A 121 -7.87 -9.89 -6.53
N ARG A 122 -6.69 -9.65 -7.07
CA ARG A 122 -5.64 -8.86 -6.45
C ARG A 122 -6.10 -7.43 -6.19
N THR A 123 -6.80 -6.84 -7.14
CA THR A 123 -7.36 -5.49 -7.00
C THR A 123 -8.45 -5.44 -5.93
N ILE A 124 -9.33 -6.43 -5.91
CA ILE A 124 -10.37 -6.54 -4.88
C ILE A 124 -9.75 -6.70 -3.50
N PHE A 125 -8.73 -7.56 -3.38
CA PHE A 125 -8.02 -7.77 -2.11
C PHE A 125 -7.40 -6.46 -1.63
N PHE A 126 -6.74 -5.73 -2.50
CA PHE A 126 -6.13 -4.44 -2.15
C PHE A 126 -7.18 -3.45 -1.65
N ALA A 127 -8.25 -3.26 -2.40
CA ALA A 127 -9.31 -2.31 -2.03
C ALA A 127 -9.96 -2.67 -0.69
N ARG A 128 -10.29 -3.93 -0.50
CA ARG A 128 -10.87 -4.41 0.77
C ARG A 128 -9.89 -4.31 1.92
N GLY A 129 -8.62 -4.59 1.66
CA GLY A 129 -7.56 -4.45 2.67
C GLY A 129 -7.41 -3.02 3.16
N VAL A 130 -7.48 -2.05 2.25
CA VAL A 130 -7.46 -0.63 2.61
C VAL A 130 -8.65 -0.29 3.52
N LEU A 131 -9.86 -0.69 3.12
CA LEU A 131 -11.07 -0.40 3.89
C LEU A 131 -11.04 -1.03 5.28
N GLU A 132 -10.64 -2.29 5.39
CA GLU A 132 -10.55 -2.97 6.69
C GLU A 132 -9.49 -2.34 7.59
N THR A 133 -8.40 -1.87 7.02
CA THR A 133 -7.35 -1.19 7.79
C THR A 133 -7.82 0.18 8.28
N VAL A 134 -8.48 0.95 7.43
CA VAL A 134 -8.98 2.29 7.79
C VAL A 134 -9.97 2.21 8.95
N LYS A 135 -10.79 1.17 9.01
CA LYS A 135 -11.73 0.96 10.12
C LYS A 135 -11.04 0.85 11.48
N LYS A 136 -9.77 0.46 11.49
CA LYS A 136 -8.99 0.26 12.73
C LYS A 136 -8.09 1.43 13.07
N LEU A 137 -8.00 2.41 12.23
CA LEU A 137 -7.12 3.57 12.43
C LEU A 137 -7.80 4.72 13.17
#